data_eb43a0153e88c3c9e9fac93f61464f22
#
_entry.id   eb43a0153e88c3c9e9fac93f61464f22
#
_cell.length_a   1.000
_cell.length_b   1.000
_cell.length_c   1.000
_cell.angle_alpha   90.00
_cell.angle_beta   90.00
_cell.angle_gamma   90.00
#
_symmetry.space_group_name_H-M   'P 1'
#
loop_
_entity.id
_entity.type
_entity.pdbx_description
1 polymer ?
#
loop_
_entity_poly.entity_id
_entity_poly.type
_entity_poly.pdbx_seq_one_letter_code
_entity_poly.pdbx_strand_id
1 'polypeptide(L)'
;MQAQSQLKAIYKDNADTIVGNCDTMLFLGGKEKGTLKELSEVLGKETIDLYNPGESRGKEVSHSLNYQKTGKELMSMDELSVLDGSKCILQLRGVRPFLSNKYDLTKHPKFGLTSDSDEKNLFDVEKFLAHKLRVQPEDTVEVYDCDETEETTDSNTEEAAEQ
;
A
#
# COMPACT_ATOMS: atom_id res chain seq x y z
N MET A 1 -4.61 -4.59 2.75
CA MET A 1 -3.58 -4.94 1.75
C MET A 1 -2.22 -4.61 2.33
N GLN A 2 -1.25 -5.53 2.26
CA GLN A 2 0.06 -5.37 2.92
C GLN A 2 1.17 -4.91 1.96
N ALA A 3 0.99 -5.11 0.66
CA ALA A 3 1.97 -4.74 -0.36
C ALA A 3 1.29 -4.39 -1.68
N GLN A 4 1.89 -3.48 -2.43
CA GLN A 4 1.39 -3.07 -3.75
C GLN A 4 1.46 -4.20 -4.78
N SER A 5 2.44 -5.09 -4.65
CA SER A 5 2.56 -6.28 -5.49
C SER A 5 1.30 -7.16 -5.44
N GLN A 6 0.61 -7.23 -4.29
CA GLN A 6 -0.65 -7.95 -4.16
C GLN A 6 -1.77 -7.31 -5.01
N LEU A 7 -1.81 -5.98 -5.05
CA LEU A 7 -2.78 -5.26 -5.89
C LEU A 7 -2.51 -5.51 -7.37
N LYS A 8 -1.24 -5.42 -7.78
CA LYS A 8 -0.82 -5.68 -9.16
C LYS A 8 -1.07 -7.13 -9.60
N ALA A 9 -0.94 -8.09 -8.68
CA ALA A 9 -1.25 -9.49 -8.97
C ALA A 9 -2.74 -9.70 -9.29
N ILE A 10 -3.64 -8.96 -8.65
CA ILE A 10 -5.10 -9.10 -8.82
C ILE A 10 -5.61 -8.22 -9.96
N TYR A 11 -5.23 -6.94 -9.98
CA TYR A 11 -5.81 -5.93 -10.87
C TYR A 11 -4.91 -5.54 -12.05
N LYS A 12 -3.71 -6.14 -12.15
CA LYS A 12 -2.75 -5.89 -13.25
C LYS A 12 -2.54 -4.39 -13.49
N ASP A 13 -2.79 -3.91 -14.70
CA ASP A 13 -2.58 -2.53 -15.11
C ASP A 13 -3.52 -1.52 -14.42
N ASN A 14 -4.64 -1.98 -13.88
CA ASN A 14 -5.58 -1.12 -13.15
C ASN A 14 -5.17 -0.83 -11.71
N ALA A 15 -4.12 -1.49 -11.19
CA ALA A 15 -3.67 -1.33 -9.82
C ALA A 15 -3.30 0.12 -9.48
N ASP A 16 -2.56 0.78 -10.37
CA ASP A 16 -2.10 2.15 -10.17
C ASP A 16 -3.28 3.15 -10.21
N THR A 17 -4.30 2.88 -11.03
CA THR A 17 -5.54 3.66 -11.06
C THR A 17 -6.31 3.56 -9.73
N ILE A 18 -6.37 2.37 -9.14
CA ILE A 18 -7.03 2.15 -7.85
C ILE A 18 -6.32 2.93 -6.75
N VAL A 19 -4.99 2.85 -6.68
CA VAL A 19 -4.19 3.61 -5.70
C VAL A 19 -4.37 5.11 -5.90
N GLY A 20 -4.33 5.58 -7.16
CA GLY A 20 -4.49 7.00 -7.49
C GLY A 20 -5.87 7.59 -7.14
N ASN A 21 -6.90 6.76 -7.05
CA ASN A 21 -8.25 7.17 -6.65
C ASN A 21 -8.47 7.11 -5.12
N CYS A 22 -7.51 6.59 -4.35
CA CYS A 22 -7.59 6.59 -2.90
C CYS A 22 -7.15 7.95 -2.33
N ASP A 23 -8.03 8.62 -1.61
CA ASP A 23 -7.72 9.90 -0.95
C ASP A 23 -6.88 9.73 0.32
N THR A 24 -6.84 8.53 0.87
CA THR A 24 -6.13 8.23 2.11
C THR A 24 -5.23 7.02 1.93
N MET A 25 -3.97 7.16 2.32
CA MET A 25 -3.03 6.06 2.44
C MET A 25 -2.53 5.97 3.88
N LEU A 26 -2.66 4.79 4.48
CA LEU A 26 -2.15 4.49 5.82
C LEU A 26 -1.07 3.41 5.71
N PHE A 27 0.17 3.79 6.01
CA PHE A 27 1.30 2.86 6.07
C PHE A 27 1.55 2.42 7.50
N LEU A 28 1.39 1.13 7.75
CA LEU A 28 1.55 0.51 9.08
C LEU A 28 2.90 -0.20 9.26
N GLY A 29 3.81 -0.02 8.31
CA GLY A 29 5.09 -0.72 8.26
C GLY A 29 5.07 -1.85 7.23
N GLY A 30 6.25 -2.22 6.76
CA GLY A 30 6.44 -3.27 5.77
C GLY A 30 7.87 -3.27 5.26
N LYS A 31 8.26 -4.35 4.54
CA LYS A 31 9.61 -4.51 3.98
C LYS A 31 9.60 -4.71 2.45
N GLU A 32 8.45 -4.60 1.82
CA GLU A 32 8.33 -4.75 0.38
C GLU A 32 8.91 -3.53 -0.32
N LYS A 33 9.97 -3.75 -1.13
CA LYS A 33 10.78 -2.67 -1.73
C LYS A 33 9.98 -1.74 -2.63
N GLY A 34 9.03 -2.26 -3.40
CA GLY A 34 8.19 -1.46 -4.29
C GLY A 34 7.36 -0.46 -3.51
N THR A 35 6.68 -0.92 -2.47
CA THR A 35 5.87 -0.08 -1.57
C THR A 35 6.72 0.97 -0.84
N LEU A 36 7.91 0.57 -0.33
CA LEU A 36 8.80 1.51 0.35
C LEU A 36 9.32 2.61 -0.58
N LYS A 37 9.70 2.25 -1.81
CA LYS A 37 10.17 3.19 -2.81
C LYS A 37 9.09 4.22 -3.16
N GLU A 38 7.91 3.75 -3.49
CA GLU A 38 6.79 4.63 -3.84
C GLU A 38 6.41 5.54 -2.67
N LEU A 39 6.38 5.01 -1.45
CA LEU A 39 6.10 5.81 -0.26
C LEU A 39 7.17 6.90 -0.06
N SER A 40 8.46 6.57 -0.19
CA SER A 40 9.56 7.54 -0.09
C SER A 40 9.44 8.65 -1.15
N GLU A 41 9.10 8.30 -2.39
CA GLU A 41 8.89 9.26 -3.47
C GLU A 41 7.70 10.19 -3.21
N VAL A 42 6.59 9.65 -2.70
CA VAL A 42 5.37 10.41 -2.40
C VAL A 42 5.54 11.31 -1.17
N LEU A 43 6.33 10.90 -0.17
CA LEU A 43 6.70 11.74 0.97
C LEU A 43 7.48 12.99 0.54
N GLY A 44 8.24 12.88 -0.56
CA GLY A 44 8.97 13.98 -1.15
C GLY A 44 10.34 14.22 -0.50
N LYS A 45 10.88 15.41 -0.74
CA LYS A 45 12.23 15.79 -0.31
C LYS A 45 12.20 17.06 0.54
N GLU A 46 13.07 17.12 1.53
CA GLU A 46 13.41 18.33 2.26
C GLU A 46 14.69 18.95 1.72
N THR A 47 14.82 20.26 1.84
CA THR A 47 16.07 20.95 1.50
C THR A 47 16.94 21.01 2.72
N ILE A 48 18.13 20.43 2.64
CA ILE A 48 19.15 20.52 3.68
C ILE A 48 20.28 21.43 3.23
N ASP A 49 20.85 22.16 4.17
CA ASP A 49 22.01 23.02 3.98
C ASP A 49 23.28 22.24 4.32
N LEU A 50 24.14 22.05 3.32
CA LEU A 50 25.41 21.39 3.49
C LEU A 50 26.51 22.45 3.57
N TYR A 51 27.27 22.42 4.66
CA TYR A 51 28.44 23.24 4.86
C TYR A 51 29.71 22.39 4.64
N ASN A 52 30.39 22.61 3.54
CA ASN A 52 31.70 21.99 3.27
C ASN A 52 32.79 22.97 3.59
N PRO A 53 33.48 22.84 4.74
CA PRO A 53 34.66 23.63 5.03
C PRO A 53 35.80 23.13 4.13
N GLY A 54 36.21 23.94 3.18
CA GLY A 54 37.42 23.72 2.38
C GLY A 54 38.65 24.30 3.10
N GLU A 55 39.56 23.45 3.55
CA GLU A 55 40.85 23.85 4.10
C GLU A 55 41.92 23.60 3.04
N SER A 56 42.50 24.66 2.49
CA SER A 56 43.66 24.56 1.59
C SER A 56 44.94 24.76 2.39
N ARG A 57 45.77 23.71 2.44
CA ARG A 57 47.12 23.75 3.07
C ARG A 57 48.15 24.18 2.05
N GLY A 58 48.14 25.47 1.70
CA GLY A 58 49.20 26.10 0.94
C GLY A 58 50.05 27.01 1.82
N LYS A 59 50.93 27.81 1.20
CA LYS A 59 51.76 28.81 1.90
C LYS A 59 50.95 29.88 2.65
N GLU A 60 49.68 30.04 2.27
CA GLU A 60 48.69 30.84 2.98
C GLU A 60 47.47 29.94 3.24
N VAL A 61 47.00 29.90 4.49
CA VAL A 61 45.82 29.13 4.91
C VAL A 61 44.60 29.91 4.46
N SER A 62 43.89 29.42 3.45
CA SER A 62 42.62 29.99 3.00
C SER A 62 41.49 29.08 3.46
N HIS A 63 40.56 29.64 4.21
CA HIS A 63 39.30 28.99 4.60
C HIS A 63 38.19 29.43 3.66
N SER A 64 37.69 28.51 2.87
CA SER A 64 36.46 28.73 2.06
C SER A 64 35.31 27.95 2.62
N LEU A 65 34.22 28.63 2.95
CA LEU A 65 32.93 28.01 3.29
C LEU A 65 32.13 27.88 2.01
N ASN A 66 31.98 26.63 1.54
CA ASN A 66 31.11 26.36 0.40
C ASN A 66 29.73 25.96 0.95
N TYR A 67 28.72 26.79 0.62
CA TYR A 67 27.35 26.62 1.01
C TYR A 67 26.58 25.97 -0.15
N GLN A 68 26.06 24.75 0.07
CA GLN A 68 25.30 24.03 -0.93
C GLN A 68 23.95 23.59 -0.36
N LYS A 69 22.88 23.88 -1.09
CA LYS A 69 21.53 23.35 -0.80
C LYS A 69 21.32 22.04 -1.57
N THR A 70 20.98 20.99 -0.86
CA THR A 70 20.72 19.68 -1.46
C THR A 70 19.36 19.17 -0.99
N GLY A 71 18.61 18.53 -1.90
CA GLY A 71 17.37 17.84 -1.57
C GLY A 71 17.66 16.46 -0.98
N LYS A 72 17.28 16.23 0.28
CA LYS A 72 17.28 14.92 0.93
C LYS A 72 15.87 14.37 0.96
N GLU A 73 15.68 13.07 0.73
CA GLU A 73 14.39 12.41 0.95
C GLU A 73 13.93 12.64 2.38
N LEU A 74 12.65 13.00 2.55
CA LEU A 74 12.06 13.25 3.88
C LEU A 74 12.17 12.00 4.77
N MET A 75 11.93 10.83 4.18
CA MET A 75 12.25 9.52 4.74
C MET A 75 12.74 8.61 3.63
N SER A 76 13.95 8.09 3.79
CA SER A 76 14.53 7.14 2.85
C SER A 76 13.86 5.76 2.97
N MET A 77 14.05 4.91 1.95
CA MET A 77 13.57 3.52 1.99
C MET A 77 14.11 2.76 3.22
N ASP A 78 15.35 3.03 3.61
CA ASP A 78 16.00 2.38 4.75
C ASP A 78 15.34 2.80 6.06
N GLU A 79 15.08 4.10 6.23
CA GLU A 79 14.37 4.65 7.40
C GLU A 79 12.95 4.10 7.49
N LEU A 80 12.24 3.99 6.36
CA LEU A 80 10.90 3.40 6.29
C LEU A 80 10.90 1.91 6.64
N SER A 81 11.94 1.18 6.25
CA SER A 81 12.06 -0.27 6.50
C SER A 81 12.26 -0.62 7.97
N VAL A 82 12.85 0.32 8.74
CA VAL A 82 13.11 0.19 10.18
C VAL A 82 12.15 1.02 11.03
N LEU A 83 11.06 1.50 10.43
CA LEU A 83 10.06 2.26 11.15
C LEU A 83 9.57 1.49 12.38
N ASP A 84 9.53 2.16 13.52
CA ASP A 84 9.06 1.58 14.78
C ASP A 84 7.67 0.94 14.62
N GLY A 85 7.51 -0.27 15.14
CA GLY A 85 6.27 -1.03 15.06
C GLY A 85 5.05 -0.33 15.68
N SER A 86 5.26 0.62 16.60
CA SER A 86 4.20 1.43 17.21
C SER A 86 3.77 2.64 16.37
N LYS A 87 4.51 2.95 15.27
CA LYS A 87 4.26 4.13 14.44
C LYS A 87 3.61 3.79 13.11
N CYS A 88 2.92 4.78 12.56
CA CYS A 88 2.32 4.72 11.23
C CYS A 88 2.48 6.06 10.51
N ILE A 89 2.44 6.02 9.19
CA ILE A 89 2.45 7.22 8.35
C ILE A 89 1.07 7.33 7.70
N LEU A 90 0.43 8.49 7.86
CA LEU A 90 -0.86 8.79 7.27
C LEU A 90 -0.70 9.89 6.21
N GLN A 91 -1.20 9.61 5.04
CA GLN A 91 -1.32 10.56 3.94
C GLN A 91 -2.79 10.80 3.62
N LEU A 92 -3.15 12.07 3.52
CA LEU A 92 -4.47 12.51 3.13
C LEU A 92 -4.33 13.48 1.95
N ARG A 93 -5.25 13.42 1.00
CA ARG A 93 -5.29 14.37 -0.11
C ARG A 93 -5.38 15.81 0.42
N GLY A 94 -4.51 16.68 -0.08
CA GLY A 94 -4.51 18.11 0.27
C GLY A 94 -3.84 18.44 1.61
N VAL A 95 -3.30 17.47 2.32
CA VAL A 95 -2.61 17.67 3.60
C VAL A 95 -1.20 17.07 3.52
N ARG A 96 -0.24 17.67 4.22
CA ARG A 96 1.11 17.10 4.34
C ARG A 96 1.04 15.76 5.06
N PRO A 97 1.86 14.77 4.65
CA PRO A 97 1.97 13.51 5.37
C PRO A 97 2.38 13.73 6.83
N PHE A 98 1.88 12.91 7.73
CA PHE A 98 2.26 12.98 9.13
C PHE A 98 2.53 11.61 9.74
N LEU A 99 3.51 11.58 10.62
CA LEU A 99 3.88 10.43 11.42
C LEU A 99 3.03 10.41 12.68
N SER A 100 2.36 9.29 12.94
CA SER A 100 1.49 9.10 14.10
C SER A 100 1.81 7.80 14.83
N ASN A 101 1.28 7.67 16.03
CA ASN A 101 1.32 6.40 16.76
C ASN A 101 0.13 5.54 16.36
N LYS A 102 0.34 4.23 16.25
CA LYS A 102 -0.75 3.29 16.08
C LYS A 102 -1.64 3.28 17.31
N TYR A 103 -2.92 3.05 17.10
CA TYR A 103 -3.85 2.87 18.20
C TYR A 103 -3.53 1.56 18.95
N ASP A 104 -3.49 1.65 20.27
CA ASP A 104 -3.31 0.49 21.14
C ASP A 104 -4.66 -0.28 21.24
N LEU A 105 -4.75 -1.40 20.53
CA LEU A 105 -5.97 -2.21 20.46
C LEU A 105 -6.43 -2.72 21.82
N THR A 106 -5.50 -2.91 22.78
CA THR A 106 -5.83 -3.39 24.13
C THR A 106 -6.71 -2.41 24.90
N LYS A 107 -6.65 -1.12 24.54
CA LYS A 107 -7.48 -0.04 25.13
C LYS A 107 -8.87 0.07 24.51
N HIS A 108 -9.16 -0.69 23.45
CA HIS A 108 -10.46 -0.63 22.81
C HIS A 108 -11.54 -1.26 23.72
N PRO A 109 -12.72 -0.63 23.93
CA PRO A 109 -13.75 -1.18 24.82
C PRO A 109 -14.22 -2.59 24.46
N LYS A 110 -14.14 -2.96 23.18
CA LYS A 110 -14.53 -4.29 22.68
C LYS A 110 -13.34 -5.24 22.52
N PHE A 111 -12.17 -4.91 23.05
CA PHE A 111 -11.00 -5.78 22.93
C PHE A 111 -11.26 -7.18 23.52
N GLY A 112 -11.98 -7.26 24.64
CA GLY A 112 -12.37 -8.51 25.28
C GLY A 112 -13.23 -9.46 24.44
N LEU A 113 -13.77 -8.98 23.28
CA LEU A 113 -14.54 -9.80 22.33
C LEU A 113 -13.68 -10.35 21.18
N THR A 114 -12.40 -9.99 21.13
CA THR A 114 -11.47 -10.46 20.09
C THR A 114 -10.83 -11.79 20.47
N SER A 115 -10.42 -12.56 19.48
CA SER A 115 -9.66 -13.79 19.67
C SER A 115 -8.30 -13.57 20.35
N ASP A 116 -7.70 -12.38 20.18
CA ASP A 116 -6.45 -11.99 20.81
C ASP A 116 -6.58 -11.84 22.34
N SER A 117 -7.79 -11.57 22.83
CA SER A 117 -8.09 -11.47 24.26
C SER A 117 -8.48 -12.81 24.89
N ASP A 118 -9.27 -13.61 24.20
CA ASP A 118 -9.73 -14.94 24.65
C ASP A 118 -9.91 -15.86 23.44
N GLU A 119 -9.25 -17.03 23.46
CA GLU A 119 -9.36 -18.05 22.41
C GLU A 119 -10.81 -18.52 22.15
N LYS A 120 -11.69 -18.40 23.15
CA LYS A 120 -13.12 -18.72 22.99
C LYS A 120 -13.83 -17.84 21.97
N ASN A 121 -13.29 -16.66 21.72
CA ASN A 121 -13.80 -15.72 20.73
C ASN A 121 -13.29 -16.00 19.31
N LEU A 122 -12.52 -17.07 19.12
CA LEU A 122 -12.02 -17.45 17.80
C LEU A 122 -13.20 -17.77 16.88
N PHE A 123 -13.25 -17.07 15.73
CA PHE A 123 -14.28 -17.31 14.75
C PHE A 123 -13.97 -18.57 13.94
N ASP A 124 -14.84 -19.56 14.07
CA ASP A 124 -14.76 -20.83 13.34
C ASP A 124 -15.48 -20.70 11.99
N VAL A 125 -14.69 -20.52 10.93
CA VAL A 125 -15.21 -20.34 9.57
C VAL A 125 -15.94 -21.58 9.09
N GLU A 126 -15.47 -22.78 9.41
CA GLU A 126 -16.08 -24.03 8.96
C GLU A 126 -17.47 -24.22 9.59
N LYS A 127 -17.60 -23.98 10.89
CA LYS A 127 -18.92 -24.02 11.55
C LYS A 127 -19.87 -22.96 11.01
N PHE A 128 -19.34 -21.76 10.73
CA PHE A 128 -20.16 -20.68 10.16
C PHE A 128 -20.69 -21.05 8.78
N LEU A 129 -19.82 -21.57 7.89
CA LEU A 129 -20.23 -22.00 6.55
C LEU A 129 -21.18 -23.19 6.60
N ALA A 130 -20.90 -24.19 7.44
CA ALA A 130 -21.79 -25.33 7.62
C ALA A 130 -23.19 -24.93 8.14
N HIS A 131 -23.26 -23.84 8.92
CA HIS A 131 -24.55 -23.33 9.42
C HIS A 131 -25.32 -22.54 8.36
N LYS A 132 -24.61 -21.78 7.51
CA LYS A 132 -25.22 -21.02 6.40
C LYS A 132 -25.70 -21.90 5.25
N LEU A 133 -25.03 -23.03 5.02
CA LEU A 133 -25.39 -23.97 3.94
C LEU A 133 -26.54 -24.90 4.29
N ARG A 134 -27.15 -24.80 5.48
CA ARG A 134 -28.43 -25.46 5.76
C ARG A 134 -29.55 -24.67 5.08
N VAL A 135 -29.69 -24.89 3.77
CA VAL A 135 -30.90 -24.51 3.02
C VAL A 135 -32.09 -25.23 3.66
N GLN A 136 -33.01 -24.48 4.20
CA GLN A 136 -34.27 -25.06 4.67
C GLN A 136 -35.03 -25.62 3.46
N PRO A 137 -35.73 -26.75 3.55
CA PRO A 137 -36.44 -27.33 2.41
C PRO A 137 -37.48 -26.39 1.79
N GLU A 138 -37.80 -25.31 2.49
CA GLU A 138 -38.79 -24.30 2.10
C GLU A 138 -38.20 -23.09 1.40
N ASP A 139 -36.86 -22.95 1.39
CA ASP A 139 -36.17 -21.83 0.75
C ASP A 139 -36.09 -22.11 -0.76
N THR A 140 -36.85 -21.36 -1.54
CA THR A 140 -36.68 -21.29 -3.00
C THR A 140 -35.37 -20.53 -3.29
N VAL A 141 -34.32 -21.29 -3.59
CA VAL A 141 -33.05 -20.71 -4.03
C VAL A 141 -33.17 -20.39 -5.52
N GLU A 142 -33.20 -19.10 -5.87
CA GLU A 142 -33.06 -18.69 -7.26
C GLU A 142 -31.61 -18.93 -7.66
N VAL A 143 -31.36 -19.93 -8.49
CA VAL A 143 -30.03 -20.19 -9.08
C VAL A 143 -29.92 -19.30 -10.29
N TYR A 144 -28.99 -18.31 -10.23
CA TYR A 144 -28.57 -17.56 -11.40
C TYR A 144 -27.44 -18.32 -12.06
N ASP A 145 -27.71 -18.93 -13.22
CA ASP A 145 -26.63 -19.40 -14.08
C ASP A 145 -25.90 -18.18 -14.65
N CYS A 146 -24.68 -18.00 -14.25
CA CYS A 146 -23.78 -17.07 -14.93
C CYS A 146 -23.35 -17.74 -16.22
N ASP A 147 -24.08 -17.48 -17.33
CA ASP A 147 -23.68 -17.93 -18.64
C ASP A 147 -22.23 -17.48 -18.92
N GLU A 148 -21.39 -18.45 -19.16
CA GLU A 148 -20.04 -18.21 -19.69
C GLU A 148 -20.24 -17.43 -21.01
N THR A 149 -19.74 -16.23 -21.07
CA THR A 149 -19.74 -15.42 -22.28
C THR A 149 -19.02 -16.22 -23.38
N GLU A 150 -19.81 -16.69 -24.36
CA GLU A 150 -19.27 -17.28 -25.60
C GLU A 150 -18.25 -16.31 -26.21
N GLU A 151 -17.00 -16.75 -26.28
CA GLU A 151 -15.99 -16.13 -27.12
C GLU A 151 -16.50 -16.19 -28.58
N THR A 152 -17.00 -15.10 -29.08
CA THR A 152 -17.26 -14.92 -30.49
C THR A 152 -15.93 -14.91 -31.22
N THR A 153 -15.54 -16.07 -31.74
CA THR A 153 -14.52 -16.20 -32.78
C THR A 153 -15.07 -15.57 -34.05
N ASP A 154 -14.69 -14.33 -34.31
CA ASP A 154 -14.83 -13.73 -35.62
C ASP A 154 -13.86 -14.39 -36.59
N SER A 155 -14.33 -15.44 -37.23
CA SER A 155 -13.76 -15.93 -38.47
C SER A 155 -14.33 -15.11 -39.64
N ASN A 156 -13.69 -14.01 -39.99
CA ASN A 156 -13.89 -13.39 -41.29
C ASN A 156 -12.86 -13.93 -42.26
N THR A 157 -13.34 -14.87 -42.99
CA THR A 157 -12.75 -15.45 -44.21
C THR A 157 -12.61 -14.39 -45.28
N GLU A 158 -11.43 -14.29 -45.84
CA GLU A 158 -11.15 -13.70 -47.13
C GLU A 158 -11.94 -14.42 -48.25
N GLU A 159 -12.64 -13.66 -49.04
CA GLU A 159 -12.98 -13.94 -50.44
C GLU A 159 -13.32 -12.60 -51.12
N ALA A 160 -12.64 -12.20 -52.06
CA ALA A 160 -12.48 -12.41 -53.48
C ALA A 160 -11.72 -11.22 -54.04
N ALA A 161 -10.63 -11.33 -54.66
CA ALA A 161 -10.31 -11.80 -56.02
C ALA A 161 -11.13 -11.11 -57.16
N GLU A 162 -10.38 -10.47 -58.07
CA GLU A 162 -10.66 -10.28 -59.48
C GLU A 162 -11.90 -9.46 -59.92
N GLN A 163 -11.68 -8.22 -60.31
CA GLN A 163 -11.84 -7.74 -61.69
C GLN A 163 -11.30 -6.31 -61.85
#